data_8d35bb24322c485057aaa1ca0580b54e
#
_entry.id   8d35bb24322c485057aaa1ca0580b54e
#
_cell.length_a   1.000
_cell.length_b   1.000
_cell.length_c   1.000
_cell.angle_alpha   90.00
_cell.angle_beta   90.00
_cell.angle_gamma   90.00
#
_symmetry.space_group_name_H-M   'P 1'
#
loop_
_entity.id
_entity.type
_entity.pdbx_description
1 polymer ?
#
loop_
_entity_poly.entity_id
_entity_poly.type
_entity_poly.pdbx_seq_one_letter_code
_entity_poly.pdbx_strand_id
1 'polypeptide(L)'
;MSIEHPGENRSNAVRRAIDEREPVSLRTYTPTQLAIEKSAGVFHWTVDGRKLYDYTSGVLVANLGHNPVEWQKKFLGYMGWVDAPAADGYFAAVPLTSYNAMVGIEADAVQRLVANLQSKPGGQRLEQIMWAASGSEAIQKALWAALAVDPKRDLIIATRDGFHGKKGLAEAVTGSEGDKNRDERVRFISFPKEECRDLSRRNAPFDPTPYRVELERIASEPRGIACLITEPYLGGGGSYHPPAAYLQMLQSFCRSHGIIFILDEIQANFGRTGHMYAFETYGLEPDVVVLGKGLGNGVPAACAAGRAAVFGGLGYGEASDTFSANPLCCAAVLATLDQFEGGDVLGAARRASQIIEDGLVALKSLPFVKHVRGEQGGMVWGVEMADFSGQSANAIANACVLSAYRGDARGRAVHLMGPLAKTVLRIAPPLTITETEARDSVAALLACFEDVERLLSAGAATPTV
;
A
#
# COMPACT_ATOMS: atom_id res chain seq x y z
N MET A 1 7.83 25.26 10.04
CA MET A 1 7.45 26.28 9.04
C MET A 1 6.59 25.62 7.99
N SER A 2 5.50 26.26 7.61
CA SER A 2 4.63 25.82 6.51
C SER A 2 5.39 25.85 5.19
N ILE A 3 5.24 24.81 4.37
CA ILE A 3 5.76 24.82 2.99
C ILE A 3 4.90 25.78 2.16
N GLU A 4 5.51 26.74 1.48
CA GLU A 4 4.81 27.68 0.61
C GLU A 4 5.34 27.62 -0.82
N HIS A 5 4.42 27.64 -1.81
CA HIS A 5 4.77 27.68 -3.21
C HIS A 5 4.39 29.03 -3.82
N PRO A 6 5.31 29.68 -4.57
CA PRO A 6 5.00 30.95 -5.24
C PRO A 6 3.78 30.86 -6.16
N GLY A 7 2.88 31.81 -6.05
CA GLY A 7 1.66 31.86 -6.89
C GLY A 7 0.49 31.01 -6.40
N GLU A 8 0.66 30.17 -5.36
CA GLU A 8 -0.38 29.29 -4.83
C GLU A 8 -1.06 29.90 -3.57
N ASN A 9 -1.64 31.08 -3.70
CA ASN A 9 -2.13 31.83 -2.55
C ASN A 9 -3.19 31.10 -1.73
N ARG A 10 -4.15 30.42 -2.39
CA ARG A 10 -5.23 29.67 -1.73
C ARG A 10 -4.70 28.37 -1.11
N SER A 11 -3.87 27.62 -1.82
CA SER A 11 -3.23 26.40 -1.32
C SER A 11 -2.30 26.70 -0.13
N ASN A 12 -1.54 27.81 -0.18
CA ASN A 12 -0.70 28.25 0.95
C ASN A 12 -1.54 28.61 2.17
N ALA A 13 -2.72 29.22 1.99
CA ALA A 13 -3.65 29.50 3.10
C ALA A 13 -4.14 28.19 3.76
N VAL A 14 -4.47 27.16 2.96
CA VAL A 14 -4.83 25.81 3.48
C VAL A 14 -3.67 25.20 4.27
N ARG A 15 -2.45 25.24 3.72
CA ARG A 15 -1.24 24.70 4.40
C ARG A 15 -1.04 25.37 5.75
N ARG A 16 -1.08 26.72 5.81
CA ARG A 16 -0.95 27.47 7.08
C ARG A 16 -2.04 27.11 8.08
N ALA A 17 -3.31 27.12 7.66
CA ALA A 17 -4.45 26.82 8.54
C ALA A 17 -4.33 25.42 9.19
N ILE A 18 -3.83 24.45 8.45
CA ILE A 18 -3.60 23.11 8.96
C ILE A 18 -2.38 23.07 9.89
N ASP A 19 -1.24 23.69 9.49
CA ASP A 19 0.00 23.70 10.29
C ASP A 19 -0.17 24.45 11.63
N GLU A 20 -1.07 25.42 11.71
CA GLU A 20 -1.40 26.12 12.95
C GLU A 20 -2.18 25.26 13.95
N ARG A 21 -2.89 24.22 13.49
CA ARG A 21 -3.84 23.45 14.31
C ARG A 21 -3.47 21.98 14.49
N GLU A 22 -2.70 21.41 13.59
CA GLU A 22 -2.27 20.01 13.64
C GLU A 22 -0.76 19.89 13.85
N PRO A 23 -0.30 19.02 14.78
CA PRO A 23 1.12 18.81 15.00
C PRO A 23 1.77 18.15 13.77
N VAL A 24 3.01 18.52 13.48
CA VAL A 24 3.80 17.94 12.35
C VAL A 24 3.96 16.43 12.44
N SER A 25 3.88 15.85 13.63
CA SER A 25 3.95 14.41 13.87
C SER A 25 2.79 13.62 13.24
N LEU A 26 1.69 14.29 12.88
CA LEU A 26 0.53 13.65 12.24
C LEU A 26 0.78 13.36 10.76
N ARG A 27 1.78 13.98 10.12
CA ARG A 27 1.98 13.94 8.68
C ARG A 27 3.28 13.26 8.27
N THR A 28 3.23 12.66 7.07
CA THR A 28 4.44 12.25 6.36
C THR A 28 4.97 13.45 5.57
N TYR A 29 6.28 13.69 5.66
CA TYR A 29 6.91 14.76 4.90
C TYR A 29 6.77 14.54 3.39
N THR A 30 6.42 15.59 2.69
CA THR A 30 6.52 15.70 1.22
C THR A 30 6.90 17.14 0.87
N PRO A 31 7.80 17.36 -0.11
CA PRO A 31 8.22 18.72 -0.47
C PRO A 31 7.09 19.54 -1.11
N THR A 32 6.00 18.91 -1.52
CA THR A 32 4.89 19.60 -2.19
C THR A 32 3.78 20.03 -1.24
N GLN A 33 3.48 19.24 -0.21
CA GLN A 33 2.29 19.39 0.63
C GLN A 33 1.05 19.79 -0.19
N LEU A 34 0.74 19.00 -1.22
CA LEU A 34 -0.33 19.27 -2.18
C LEU A 34 -1.66 19.57 -1.46
N ALA A 35 -2.23 20.77 -1.70
CA ALA A 35 -3.56 21.15 -1.21
C ALA A 35 -4.61 20.82 -2.28
N ILE A 36 -5.41 19.78 -2.04
CA ILE A 36 -6.40 19.24 -3.00
C ILE A 36 -7.77 19.87 -2.74
N GLU A 37 -8.40 20.39 -3.79
CA GLU A 37 -9.81 20.83 -3.78
C GLU A 37 -10.75 19.67 -4.16
N LYS A 38 -10.40 18.94 -5.21
CA LYS A 38 -11.19 17.82 -5.72
C LYS A 38 -10.32 16.82 -6.50
N SER A 39 -10.85 15.61 -6.66
CA SER A 39 -10.20 14.54 -7.41
C SER A 39 -11.22 13.77 -8.25
N ALA A 40 -10.80 13.29 -9.43
CA ALA A 40 -11.62 12.41 -10.26
C ALA A 40 -10.73 11.51 -11.14
N GLY A 41 -11.02 10.22 -11.17
CA GLY A 41 -10.21 9.24 -11.92
C GLY A 41 -8.75 9.27 -11.47
N VAL A 42 -7.86 9.61 -12.37
CA VAL A 42 -6.41 9.69 -12.14
C VAL A 42 -5.90 11.11 -11.90
N PHE A 43 -6.79 12.04 -11.57
CA PHE A 43 -6.44 13.46 -11.45
C PHE A 43 -6.79 14.05 -10.10
N HIS A 44 -5.93 14.97 -9.66
CA HIS A 44 -6.21 15.94 -8.61
C HIS A 44 -6.33 17.36 -9.19
N TRP A 45 -7.13 18.19 -8.56
CA TRP A 45 -7.13 19.64 -8.75
C TRP A 45 -6.76 20.32 -7.44
N THR A 46 -5.78 21.20 -7.50
CA THR A 46 -5.40 22.01 -6.34
C THR A 46 -6.47 23.04 -6.02
N VAL A 47 -6.43 23.60 -4.81
CA VAL A 47 -7.30 24.70 -4.40
C VAL A 47 -7.13 25.93 -5.31
N ASP A 48 -5.97 26.12 -5.93
CA ASP A 48 -5.72 27.17 -6.94
C ASP A 48 -6.13 26.76 -8.37
N GLY A 49 -6.72 25.57 -8.56
CA GLY A 49 -7.31 25.11 -9.83
C GLY A 49 -6.35 24.40 -10.78
N ARG A 50 -5.08 24.14 -10.39
CA ARG A 50 -4.14 23.36 -11.21
C ARG A 50 -4.53 21.89 -11.23
N LYS A 51 -4.43 21.26 -12.41
CA LYS A 51 -4.69 19.83 -12.62
C LYS A 51 -3.37 19.04 -12.62
N LEU A 52 -3.33 17.92 -11.88
CA LEU A 52 -2.17 17.03 -11.81
C LEU A 52 -2.61 15.58 -12.02
N TYR A 53 -1.79 14.78 -12.68
CA TYR A 53 -1.90 13.33 -12.62
C TYR A 53 -1.55 12.84 -11.21
N ASP A 54 -2.31 11.90 -10.68
CA ASP A 54 -2.01 11.26 -9.39
C ASP A 54 -1.20 9.98 -9.60
N TYR A 55 0.04 9.99 -9.14
CA TYR A 55 0.93 8.82 -9.12
C TYR A 55 1.12 8.26 -7.70
N THR A 56 0.16 8.55 -6.81
CA THR A 56 0.15 8.08 -5.43
C THR A 56 -1.03 7.16 -5.10
N SER A 57 -2.13 7.29 -5.83
CA SER A 57 -3.44 6.69 -5.49
C SER A 57 -3.85 6.94 -4.04
N GLY A 58 -3.53 8.13 -3.48
CA GLY A 58 -3.76 8.40 -2.06
C GLY A 58 -3.03 7.42 -1.14
N VAL A 59 -1.78 7.09 -1.45
CA VAL A 59 -0.94 6.05 -0.79
C VAL A 59 -1.46 4.62 -1.05
N LEU A 60 -1.69 4.31 -2.34
CA LEU A 60 -2.17 3.01 -2.83
C LEU A 60 -3.54 2.61 -2.27
N VAL A 61 -4.42 3.58 -2.07
CA VAL A 61 -5.78 3.41 -1.55
C VAL A 61 -6.81 3.45 -2.68
N ALA A 62 -6.77 4.49 -3.52
CA ALA A 62 -7.70 4.68 -4.63
C ALA A 62 -7.32 3.83 -5.85
N ASN A 63 -7.39 2.50 -5.71
CA ASN A 63 -7.04 1.57 -6.77
C ASN A 63 -7.94 1.74 -8.01
N LEU A 64 -9.23 1.97 -7.80
CA LEU A 64 -10.22 2.23 -8.85
C LEU A 64 -10.26 3.70 -9.31
N GLY A 65 -9.25 4.49 -8.91
CA GLY A 65 -9.26 5.94 -9.11
C GLY A 65 -10.12 6.68 -8.08
N HIS A 66 -10.07 8.00 -8.18
CA HIS A 66 -10.82 8.88 -7.28
C HIS A 66 -12.26 9.05 -7.75
N ASN A 67 -13.20 8.85 -6.84
CA ASN A 67 -14.64 9.05 -7.04
C ASN A 67 -15.21 8.34 -8.30
N PRO A 68 -15.01 7.03 -8.51
CA PRO A 68 -15.56 6.35 -9.66
C PRO A 68 -17.11 6.35 -9.59
N VAL A 69 -17.78 6.77 -10.64
CA VAL A 69 -19.24 6.97 -10.64
C VAL A 69 -20.00 5.69 -10.29
N GLU A 70 -19.66 4.57 -10.92
CA GLU A 70 -20.35 3.30 -10.69
C GLU A 70 -20.08 2.73 -9.29
N TRP A 71 -18.87 2.90 -8.77
CA TRP A 71 -18.54 2.55 -7.39
C TRP A 71 -19.37 3.40 -6.41
N GLN A 72 -19.47 4.71 -6.63
CA GLN A 72 -20.27 5.61 -5.79
C GLN A 72 -21.75 5.25 -5.79
N LYS A 73 -22.33 4.96 -6.97
CA LYS A 73 -23.72 4.52 -7.07
C LYS A 73 -23.97 3.23 -6.28
N LYS A 74 -23.08 2.24 -6.41
CA LYS A 74 -23.16 0.97 -5.68
C LYS A 74 -23.04 1.19 -4.17
N PHE A 75 -22.04 1.97 -3.75
CA PHE A 75 -21.85 2.32 -2.35
C PHE A 75 -23.08 2.98 -1.71
N LEU A 76 -23.65 3.99 -2.36
CA LEU A 76 -24.88 4.66 -1.90
C LEU A 76 -26.06 3.70 -1.90
N GLY A 77 -26.16 2.81 -2.90
CA GLY A 77 -27.22 1.77 -2.97
C GLY A 77 -27.13 0.78 -1.82
N TYR A 78 -25.91 0.27 -1.52
CA TYR A 78 -25.69 -0.64 -0.38
C TYR A 78 -26.04 0.01 0.96
N MET A 79 -25.81 1.32 1.10
CA MET A 79 -26.19 2.08 2.29
C MET A 79 -27.70 2.40 2.35
N GLY A 80 -28.46 2.14 1.26
CA GLY A 80 -29.86 2.47 1.17
C GLY A 80 -30.14 3.97 1.12
N TRP A 81 -29.16 4.79 0.69
CA TRP A 81 -29.29 6.25 0.71
C TRP A 81 -29.92 6.84 -0.57
N VAL A 82 -30.05 6.05 -1.63
CA VAL A 82 -30.56 6.56 -2.92
C VAL A 82 -32.06 6.86 -2.85
N ASP A 83 -32.84 5.96 -2.25
CA ASP A 83 -34.30 6.04 -2.19
C ASP A 83 -34.83 5.90 -0.73
N ALA A 84 -34.04 6.33 0.25
CA ALA A 84 -34.40 6.18 1.66
C ALA A 84 -35.67 6.99 1.99
N PRO A 85 -36.73 6.36 2.52
CA PRO A 85 -37.91 7.09 2.97
C PRO A 85 -37.55 7.94 4.19
N ALA A 86 -37.97 9.21 4.16
CA ALA A 86 -37.81 10.12 5.29
C ALA A 86 -39.11 10.14 6.12
N ALA A 87 -38.99 9.96 7.44
CA ALA A 87 -40.06 10.14 8.39
C ALA A 87 -39.51 10.79 9.67
N ASP A 88 -40.22 11.74 10.22
CA ASP A 88 -39.88 12.41 11.49
C ASP A 88 -38.45 13.00 11.53
N GLY A 89 -37.95 13.45 10.37
CA GLY A 89 -36.62 14.05 10.23
C GLY A 89 -35.47 13.03 10.10
N TYR A 90 -35.76 11.74 9.91
CA TYR A 90 -34.76 10.67 9.76
C TYR A 90 -34.99 9.87 8.47
N PHE A 91 -33.90 9.35 7.90
CA PHE A 91 -33.95 8.38 6.82
C PHE A 91 -33.93 6.95 7.39
N ALA A 92 -34.84 6.10 6.93
CA ALA A 92 -34.84 4.67 7.21
C ALA A 92 -33.84 3.97 6.26
N ALA A 93 -32.58 3.90 6.63
CA ALA A 93 -31.47 3.36 5.83
C ALA A 93 -30.59 2.44 6.69
N VAL A 94 -29.53 1.87 6.09
CA VAL A 94 -28.53 1.08 6.82
C VAL A 94 -27.90 1.96 7.91
N PRO A 95 -27.77 1.48 9.16
CA PRO A 95 -27.20 2.27 10.25
C PRO A 95 -25.71 2.60 9.98
N LEU A 96 -25.24 3.72 10.53
CA LEU A 96 -23.83 4.13 10.42
C LEU A 96 -22.90 3.37 11.37
N THR A 97 -23.44 2.66 12.34
CA THR A 97 -22.71 1.84 13.31
C THR A 97 -23.54 0.65 13.73
N SER A 98 -22.88 -0.48 13.94
CA SER A 98 -23.54 -1.72 14.42
C SER A 98 -22.94 -2.25 15.72
N TYR A 99 -21.66 -2.03 15.95
CA TYR A 99 -20.84 -2.50 17.08
C TYR A 99 -21.22 -3.92 17.59
N ASN A 100 -22.16 -4.02 18.53
CA ASN A 100 -22.63 -5.29 19.11
C ASN A 100 -23.99 -5.77 18.55
N ALA A 101 -24.47 -5.16 17.47
CA ALA A 101 -25.60 -5.62 16.67
C ALA A 101 -25.11 -6.24 15.37
N MET A 102 -25.88 -7.15 14.80
CA MET A 102 -25.60 -7.74 13.48
C MET A 102 -26.43 -7.02 12.41
N VAL A 103 -25.81 -6.71 11.28
CA VAL A 103 -26.46 -6.06 10.13
C VAL A 103 -26.29 -6.89 8.87
N GLY A 104 -27.30 -6.91 8.00
CA GLY A 104 -27.29 -7.72 6.77
C GLY A 104 -26.11 -7.42 5.87
N ILE A 105 -25.75 -6.14 5.71
CA ILE A 105 -24.64 -5.72 4.85
C ILE A 105 -23.28 -6.26 5.33
N GLU A 106 -23.09 -6.46 6.63
CA GLU A 106 -21.88 -7.10 7.17
C GLU A 106 -21.82 -8.58 6.75
N ALA A 107 -22.94 -9.29 6.87
CA ALA A 107 -23.03 -10.68 6.46
C ALA A 107 -22.74 -10.83 4.95
N ASP A 108 -23.29 -9.96 4.12
CA ASP A 108 -23.03 -9.94 2.67
C ASP A 108 -21.54 -9.67 2.37
N ALA A 109 -20.93 -8.70 3.05
CA ALA A 109 -19.53 -8.35 2.87
C ALA A 109 -18.59 -9.49 3.28
N VAL A 110 -18.81 -10.14 4.43
CA VAL A 110 -18.03 -11.30 4.88
C VAL A 110 -18.16 -12.45 3.88
N GLN A 111 -19.38 -12.82 3.50
CA GLN A 111 -19.61 -13.96 2.59
C GLN A 111 -18.95 -13.72 1.22
N ARG A 112 -19.12 -12.52 0.64
CA ARG A 112 -18.53 -12.21 -0.67
C ARG A 112 -17.02 -12.12 -0.61
N LEU A 113 -16.44 -11.49 0.42
CA LEU A 113 -15.00 -11.38 0.54
C LEU A 113 -14.34 -12.75 0.72
N VAL A 114 -14.90 -13.62 1.58
CA VAL A 114 -14.41 -15.01 1.74
C VAL A 114 -14.54 -15.77 0.42
N ALA A 115 -15.69 -15.72 -0.24
CA ALA A 115 -15.91 -16.39 -1.52
C ALA A 115 -14.92 -15.90 -2.61
N ASN A 116 -14.68 -14.59 -2.68
CA ASN A 116 -13.71 -14.00 -3.60
C ASN A 116 -12.29 -14.49 -3.31
N LEU A 117 -11.84 -14.45 -2.05
CA LEU A 117 -10.53 -14.98 -1.63
C LEU A 117 -10.38 -16.46 -2.00
N GLN A 118 -11.34 -17.30 -1.62
CA GLN A 118 -11.31 -18.74 -1.85
C GLN A 118 -11.39 -19.13 -3.33
N SER A 119 -11.94 -18.26 -4.18
CA SER A 119 -11.96 -18.47 -5.64
C SER A 119 -10.58 -18.32 -6.29
N LYS A 120 -9.58 -17.78 -5.57
CA LYS A 120 -8.25 -17.53 -6.11
C LYS A 120 -7.27 -18.64 -5.75
N PRO A 121 -6.33 -18.99 -6.65
CA PRO A 121 -5.24 -19.94 -6.33
C PRO A 121 -4.48 -19.49 -5.08
N GLY A 122 -4.42 -20.35 -4.06
CA GLY A 122 -3.77 -20.06 -2.78
C GLY A 122 -4.69 -19.49 -1.69
N GLY A 123 -5.91 -19.08 -2.03
CA GLY A 123 -6.86 -18.49 -1.08
C GLY A 123 -7.82 -19.48 -0.39
N GLN A 124 -7.81 -20.76 -0.76
CA GLN A 124 -8.81 -21.76 -0.33
C GLN A 124 -8.89 -21.96 1.19
N ARG A 125 -7.84 -21.62 1.92
CA ARG A 125 -7.73 -21.77 3.38
C ARG A 125 -8.17 -20.52 4.16
N LEU A 126 -8.54 -19.45 3.48
CA LEU A 126 -8.98 -18.18 4.09
C LEU A 126 -10.50 -18.25 4.34
N GLU A 127 -10.87 -18.68 5.54
CA GLU A 127 -12.23 -19.11 5.89
C GLU A 127 -13.02 -18.05 6.67
N GLN A 128 -12.32 -17.18 7.41
CA GLN A 128 -12.93 -16.20 8.31
C GLN A 128 -12.31 -14.81 8.14
N ILE A 129 -13.11 -13.79 8.43
CA ILE A 129 -12.69 -12.38 8.40
C ILE A 129 -12.74 -11.81 9.81
N MET A 130 -11.64 -11.19 10.21
CA MET A 130 -11.54 -10.39 11.42
C MET A 130 -11.38 -8.92 11.02
N TRP A 131 -12.47 -8.16 11.09
CA TRP A 131 -12.50 -6.76 10.68
C TRP A 131 -11.67 -5.86 11.60
N ALA A 132 -11.22 -4.74 11.05
CA ALA A 132 -10.50 -3.68 11.76
C ALA A 132 -10.80 -2.31 11.12
N ALA A 133 -10.62 -1.23 11.88
CA ALA A 133 -10.81 0.14 11.38
C ALA A 133 -9.55 0.70 10.69
N SER A 134 -8.40 0.05 10.84
CA SER A 134 -7.14 0.44 10.17
C SER A 134 -6.25 -0.77 9.89
N GLY A 135 -5.30 -0.60 8.96
CA GLY A 135 -4.32 -1.65 8.66
C GLY A 135 -3.49 -2.05 9.89
N SER A 136 -3.05 -1.07 10.71
CA SER A 136 -2.29 -1.37 11.95
C SER A 136 -3.09 -2.21 12.94
N GLU A 137 -4.40 -1.98 13.06
CA GLU A 137 -5.28 -2.80 13.91
C GLU A 137 -5.47 -4.20 13.31
N ALA A 138 -5.64 -4.32 12.01
CA ALA A 138 -5.75 -5.62 11.34
C ALA A 138 -4.48 -6.47 11.55
N ILE A 139 -3.29 -5.86 11.44
CA ILE A 139 -2.01 -6.52 11.78
C ILE A 139 -1.96 -6.93 13.25
N GLN A 140 -2.36 -6.02 14.15
CA GLN A 140 -2.40 -6.31 15.59
C GLN A 140 -3.26 -7.54 15.90
N LYS A 141 -4.47 -7.59 15.30
CA LYS A 141 -5.40 -8.72 15.46
C LYS A 141 -4.86 -10.02 14.87
N ALA A 142 -4.22 -9.97 13.70
CA ALA A 142 -3.59 -11.13 13.07
C ALA A 142 -2.47 -11.72 13.95
N LEU A 143 -1.63 -10.84 14.55
CA LEU A 143 -0.57 -11.27 15.46
C LEU A 143 -1.12 -11.82 16.76
N TRP A 144 -2.16 -11.21 17.35
CA TRP A 144 -2.83 -11.74 18.54
C TRP A 144 -3.40 -13.13 18.29
N ALA A 145 -4.10 -13.31 17.16
CA ALA A 145 -4.66 -14.61 16.81
C ALA A 145 -3.55 -15.67 16.67
N ALA A 146 -2.46 -15.34 15.99
CA ALA A 146 -1.34 -16.26 15.82
C ALA A 146 -0.67 -16.65 17.15
N LEU A 147 -0.49 -15.68 18.06
CA LEU A 147 0.06 -15.92 19.40
C LEU A 147 -0.87 -16.76 20.29
N ALA A 148 -2.18 -16.66 20.08
CA ALA A 148 -3.18 -17.39 20.87
C ALA A 148 -3.31 -18.87 20.49
N VAL A 149 -2.82 -19.29 19.30
CA VAL A 149 -2.88 -20.69 18.84
C VAL A 149 -2.13 -21.64 19.77
N ASP A 150 -0.93 -21.25 20.20
CA ASP A 150 -0.12 -22.00 21.16
C ASP A 150 0.64 -21.04 22.09
N PRO A 151 0.17 -20.85 23.34
CA PRO A 151 0.79 -19.93 24.29
C PRO A 151 2.24 -20.27 24.68
N LYS A 152 2.76 -21.45 24.32
CA LYS A 152 4.16 -21.81 24.52
C LYS A 152 5.08 -21.30 23.42
N ARG A 153 4.52 -20.79 22.33
CA ARG A 153 5.22 -20.28 21.17
C ARG A 153 4.92 -18.78 21.08
N ASP A 154 5.90 -17.96 21.36
CA ASP A 154 5.69 -16.52 21.46
C ASP A 154 6.68 -15.68 20.63
N LEU A 155 7.64 -16.30 19.93
CA LEU A 155 8.49 -15.58 18.99
C LEU A 155 7.72 -15.23 17.71
N ILE A 156 7.97 -14.02 17.22
CA ILE A 156 7.43 -13.49 15.97
C ILE A 156 8.63 -13.23 15.05
N ILE A 157 8.63 -13.80 13.88
CA ILE A 157 9.60 -13.45 12.82
C ILE A 157 9.00 -12.36 11.94
N ALA A 158 9.77 -11.30 11.65
CA ALA A 158 9.40 -10.25 10.70
C ALA A 158 10.54 -10.03 9.69
N THR A 159 10.21 -9.57 8.48
CA THR A 159 11.23 -9.19 7.49
C THR A 159 11.72 -7.77 7.75
N ARG A 160 13.06 -7.57 7.70
CA ARG A 160 13.69 -6.25 7.89
C ARG A 160 13.19 -5.24 6.85
N ASP A 161 13.05 -4.00 7.30
CA ASP A 161 12.56 -2.86 6.52
C ASP A 161 11.09 -2.98 6.07
N GLY A 162 10.34 -3.96 6.60
CA GLY A 162 8.90 -4.08 6.43
C GLY A 162 8.15 -2.94 7.14
N PHE A 163 6.95 -2.63 6.66
CA PHE A 163 6.08 -1.63 7.28
C PHE A 163 4.69 -2.23 7.54
N HIS A 164 4.39 -2.51 8.79
CA HIS A 164 3.14 -3.14 9.24
C HIS A 164 2.26 -2.22 10.10
N GLY A 165 2.77 -1.06 10.48
CA GLY A 165 2.03 -0.07 11.27
C GLY A 165 2.92 0.73 12.21
N LYS A 166 2.28 1.59 13.03
CA LYS A 166 2.98 2.54 13.93
C LYS A 166 2.57 2.40 15.39
N LYS A 167 1.89 1.33 15.79
CA LYS A 167 1.40 1.16 17.17
C LYS A 167 1.43 -0.31 17.59
N GLY A 168 1.78 -0.56 18.86
CA GLY A 168 1.74 -1.89 19.48
C GLY A 168 2.60 -2.93 18.75
N LEU A 169 2.11 -4.14 18.61
CA LEU A 169 2.83 -5.21 17.91
C LEU A 169 3.05 -4.90 16.43
N ALA A 170 2.15 -4.17 15.78
CA ALA A 170 2.33 -3.75 14.39
C ALA A 170 3.55 -2.84 14.22
N GLU A 171 3.86 -1.98 15.20
CA GLU A 171 5.10 -1.19 15.23
C GLU A 171 6.31 -2.07 15.57
N ALA A 172 6.17 -2.98 16.51
CA ALA A 172 7.24 -3.87 16.93
C ALA A 172 7.79 -4.74 15.79
N VAL A 173 6.95 -5.17 14.84
CA VAL A 173 7.33 -5.94 13.65
C VAL A 173 7.70 -5.07 12.44
N THR A 174 7.62 -3.74 12.54
CA THR A 174 8.00 -2.78 11.48
C THR A 174 9.48 -2.41 11.61
N GLY A 175 10.18 -2.24 10.47
CA GLY A 175 11.57 -1.75 10.44
C GLY A 175 12.62 -2.83 10.72
N SER A 176 13.46 -2.62 11.71
CA SER A 176 14.61 -3.47 12.05
C SER A 176 14.93 -3.49 13.54
N GLU A 177 15.87 -4.31 13.95
CA GLU A 177 16.34 -4.42 15.35
C GLU A 177 16.81 -3.09 15.96
N GLY A 178 17.32 -2.19 15.11
CA GLY A 178 17.87 -0.90 15.54
C GLY A 178 16.84 0.19 15.82
N ASP A 179 15.58 -0.05 15.51
CA ASP A 179 14.53 0.96 15.67
C ASP A 179 13.99 1.00 17.10
N LYS A 180 13.25 2.08 17.42
CA LYS A 180 12.58 2.26 18.72
C LYS A 180 11.41 1.29 18.91
N ASN A 181 10.96 1.15 20.16
CA ASN A 181 9.74 0.40 20.53
C ASN A 181 9.79 -1.07 20.09
N ARG A 182 10.93 -1.74 20.29
CA ARG A 182 11.10 -3.17 20.02
C ARG A 182 10.44 -4.04 21.08
N ASP A 183 9.84 -5.13 20.64
CA ASP A 183 9.33 -6.20 21.49
C ASP A 183 10.36 -7.34 21.51
N GLU A 184 10.70 -7.86 22.68
CA GLU A 184 11.70 -8.91 22.86
C GLU A 184 11.34 -10.25 22.19
N ARG A 185 10.07 -10.41 21.79
CA ARG A 185 9.57 -11.58 21.07
C ARG A 185 9.86 -11.50 19.57
N VAL A 186 10.22 -10.33 19.02
CA VAL A 186 10.40 -10.14 17.59
C VAL A 186 11.83 -10.46 17.18
N ARG A 187 11.97 -11.23 16.10
CA ARG A 187 13.23 -11.52 15.40
C ARG A 187 13.10 -11.07 13.96
N PHE A 188 14.11 -10.38 13.48
CA PHE A 188 14.13 -9.92 12.10
C PHE A 188 15.02 -10.81 11.23
N ILE A 189 14.56 -11.04 9.98
CA ILE A 189 15.31 -11.73 8.93
C ILE A 189 15.51 -10.81 7.74
N SER A 190 16.55 -11.09 6.96
CA SER A 190 16.89 -10.30 5.78
C SER A 190 15.85 -10.44 4.67
N PHE A 191 15.60 -9.33 3.98
CA PHE A 191 14.83 -9.29 2.73
C PHE A 191 15.80 -9.22 1.53
N PRO A 192 15.55 -9.89 0.38
CA PRO A 192 16.47 -10.02 -0.74
C PRO A 192 16.56 -8.75 -1.59
N LYS A 193 16.99 -7.63 -1.00
CA LYS A 193 17.05 -6.33 -1.67
C LYS A 193 18.01 -6.28 -2.84
N GLU A 194 19.18 -6.92 -2.72
CA GLU A 194 20.17 -6.96 -3.78
C GLU A 194 19.70 -7.77 -4.99
N GLU A 195 18.94 -8.84 -4.74
CA GLU A 195 18.39 -9.73 -5.78
C GLU A 195 17.25 -9.08 -6.55
N CYS A 196 16.58 -8.08 -5.97
CA CYS A 196 15.44 -7.40 -6.59
C CYS A 196 15.62 -5.88 -6.70
N ARG A 197 16.86 -5.39 -6.64
CA ARG A 197 17.13 -3.95 -6.66
C ARG A 197 16.78 -3.24 -7.97
N ASP A 198 16.72 -3.98 -9.09
CA ASP A 198 16.47 -3.44 -10.41
C ASP A 198 15.71 -4.44 -11.30
N LEU A 199 14.92 -3.92 -12.26
CA LEU A 199 14.14 -4.75 -13.21
C LEU A 199 15.00 -5.75 -13.98
N SER A 200 16.27 -5.44 -14.26
CA SER A 200 17.20 -6.36 -14.93
C SER A 200 17.51 -7.63 -14.13
N ARG A 201 17.19 -7.63 -12.85
CA ARG A 201 17.36 -8.79 -11.97
C ARG A 201 16.08 -9.59 -11.71
N ARG A 202 14.95 -9.18 -12.24
CA ARG A 202 13.63 -9.80 -12.00
C ARG A 202 13.62 -11.32 -12.21
N ASN A 203 14.36 -11.81 -13.21
CA ASN A 203 14.45 -13.22 -13.57
C ASN A 203 15.83 -13.82 -13.25
N ALA A 204 16.65 -13.17 -12.44
CA ALA A 204 17.95 -13.71 -12.04
C ALA A 204 17.80 -14.93 -11.12
N PRO A 205 18.73 -15.88 -11.16
CA PRO A 205 18.75 -16.98 -10.19
C PRO A 205 18.74 -16.46 -8.75
N PHE A 206 17.97 -17.13 -7.89
CA PHE A 206 17.87 -16.80 -6.47
C PHE A 206 18.53 -17.90 -5.63
N ASP A 207 19.47 -17.52 -4.76
CA ASP A 207 20.04 -18.41 -3.75
C ASP A 207 19.32 -18.26 -2.41
N PRO A 208 18.54 -19.24 -1.95
CA PRO A 208 17.84 -19.18 -0.67
C PRO A 208 18.75 -19.43 0.55
N THR A 209 19.99 -19.86 0.36
CA THR A 209 20.87 -20.35 1.43
C THR A 209 21.09 -19.32 2.55
N PRO A 210 21.44 -18.06 2.29
CA PRO A 210 21.67 -17.09 3.36
C PRO A 210 20.46 -16.90 4.26
N TYR A 211 19.27 -16.83 3.65
CA TYR A 211 18.00 -16.59 4.34
C TYR A 211 17.55 -17.81 5.17
N ARG A 212 17.78 -19.02 4.66
CA ARG A 212 17.55 -20.25 5.43
C ARG A 212 18.42 -20.35 6.66
N VAL A 213 19.68 -19.95 6.58
CA VAL A 213 20.59 -19.93 7.73
C VAL A 213 20.06 -19.00 8.83
N GLU A 214 19.55 -17.80 8.46
CA GLU A 214 18.93 -16.91 9.45
C GLU A 214 17.70 -17.56 10.11
N LEU A 215 16.82 -18.19 9.33
CA LEU A 215 15.61 -18.84 9.84
C LEU A 215 15.94 -20.01 10.79
N GLU A 216 16.88 -20.88 10.40
CA GLU A 216 17.30 -22.04 11.21
C GLU A 216 17.98 -21.59 12.52
N ARG A 217 18.74 -20.51 12.47
CA ARG A 217 19.32 -19.92 13.68
C ARG A 217 18.23 -19.47 14.67
N ILE A 218 17.16 -18.83 14.20
CA ILE A 218 16.04 -18.42 15.06
C ILE A 218 15.27 -19.66 15.53
N ALA A 219 15.06 -20.66 14.68
CA ALA A 219 14.38 -21.90 15.06
C ALA A 219 15.13 -22.71 16.13
N SER A 220 16.45 -22.49 16.26
CA SER A 220 17.26 -23.13 17.31
C SER A 220 17.14 -22.45 18.69
N GLU A 221 16.47 -21.31 18.79
CA GLU A 221 16.22 -20.64 20.09
C GLU A 221 15.28 -21.49 20.95
N PRO A 222 15.42 -21.47 22.28
CA PRO A 222 14.58 -22.29 23.17
C PRO A 222 13.11 -21.87 23.20
N ARG A 223 12.79 -20.65 22.75
CA ARG A 223 11.41 -20.13 22.60
C ARG A 223 10.82 -20.60 21.28
N GLY A 224 9.59 -21.08 21.29
CA GLY A 224 8.89 -21.49 20.06
C GLY A 224 8.44 -20.30 19.20
N ILE A 225 8.48 -20.44 17.90
CA ILE A 225 8.03 -19.43 16.94
C ILE A 225 6.52 -19.58 16.70
N ALA A 226 5.73 -18.55 17.01
CA ALA A 226 4.29 -18.52 16.77
C ALA A 226 3.97 -18.22 15.30
N CYS A 227 4.57 -17.15 14.75
CA CYS A 227 4.28 -16.72 13.40
C CYS A 227 5.48 -16.05 12.71
N LEU A 228 5.39 -15.98 11.38
CA LEU A 228 6.22 -15.15 10.52
C LEU A 228 5.32 -14.18 9.75
N ILE A 229 5.65 -12.89 9.79
CA ILE A 229 4.96 -11.84 9.03
C ILE A 229 5.89 -11.20 8.01
N THR A 230 5.39 -11.00 6.78
CA THR A 230 6.09 -10.29 5.71
C THR A 230 5.13 -9.54 4.81
N GLU A 231 5.60 -8.43 4.19
CA GLU A 231 4.96 -7.88 3.01
C GLU A 231 5.33 -8.75 1.78
N PRO A 232 4.46 -8.87 0.74
CA PRO A 232 4.84 -9.55 -0.51
C PRO A 232 5.89 -8.77 -1.30
N TYR A 233 5.96 -7.46 -1.14
CA TYR A 233 7.07 -6.58 -1.53
C TYR A 233 7.24 -5.49 -0.48
N LEU A 234 8.46 -5.03 -0.23
CA LEU A 234 8.70 -3.96 0.74
C LEU A 234 8.16 -2.63 0.20
N GLY A 235 6.97 -2.22 0.66
CA GLY A 235 6.38 -0.98 0.21
C GLY A 235 7.10 0.25 0.77
N GLY A 236 7.08 0.43 2.08
CA GLY A 236 7.76 1.51 2.80
C GLY A 236 9.28 1.46 2.70
N GLY A 237 9.84 0.28 2.64
CA GLY A 237 11.28 0.03 2.54
C GLY A 237 11.92 0.38 1.19
N GLY A 238 11.12 0.83 0.18
CA GLY A 238 11.64 1.30 -1.09
C GLY A 238 11.17 0.53 -2.33
N SER A 239 9.99 -0.05 -2.31
CA SER A 239 9.36 -0.81 -3.41
C SER A 239 10.25 -1.94 -3.94
N TYR A 240 10.76 -2.80 -3.06
CA TYR A 240 11.53 -3.99 -3.42
C TYR A 240 10.59 -5.18 -3.65
N HIS A 241 10.59 -5.73 -4.88
CA HIS A 241 9.76 -6.85 -5.31
C HIS A 241 10.62 -8.13 -5.37
N PRO A 242 10.48 -9.05 -4.40
CA PRO A 242 11.39 -10.18 -4.27
C PRO A 242 11.12 -11.26 -5.34
N PRO A 243 12.09 -12.12 -5.62
CA PRO A 243 11.83 -13.35 -6.37
C PRO A 243 10.76 -14.18 -5.64
N ALA A 244 9.79 -14.76 -6.37
CA ALA A 244 8.74 -15.61 -5.78
C ALA A 244 9.33 -16.74 -4.92
N ALA A 245 10.47 -17.29 -5.32
CA ALA A 245 11.19 -18.34 -4.60
C ALA A 245 11.58 -17.93 -3.15
N TYR A 246 11.80 -16.63 -2.88
CA TYR A 246 12.06 -16.16 -1.51
C TYR A 246 10.82 -16.34 -0.63
N LEU A 247 9.66 -15.83 -1.05
CA LEU A 247 8.42 -15.92 -0.28
C LEU A 247 7.94 -17.38 -0.15
N GLN A 248 8.10 -18.18 -1.21
CA GLN A 248 7.80 -19.61 -1.19
C GLN A 248 8.70 -20.36 -0.22
N MET A 249 9.98 -19.98 -0.11
CA MET A 249 10.91 -20.51 0.88
C MET A 249 10.45 -20.19 2.30
N LEU A 250 10.03 -18.92 2.58
CA LEU A 250 9.49 -18.53 3.90
C LEU A 250 8.24 -19.35 4.25
N GLN A 251 7.30 -19.46 3.30
CA GLN A 251 6.09 -20.26 3.50
C GLN A 251 6.41 -21.75 3.77
N SER A 252 7.35 -22.34 3.01
CA SER A 252 7.75 -23.71 3.19
C SER A 252 8.40 -23.97 4.54
N PHE A 253 9.24 -23.03 5.00
CA PHE A 253 9.82 -23.06 6.34
C PHE A 253 8.72 -22.99 7.41
N CYS A 254 7.78 -22.07 7.30
CA CYS A 254 6.66 -21.96 8.25
C CYS A 254 5.86 -23.26 8.30
N ARG A 255 5.54 -23.84 7.14
CA ARG A 255 4.76 -25.07 7.03
C ARG A 255 5.47 -26.27 7.68
N SER A 256 6.78 -26.41 7.48
CA SER A 256 7.58 -27.52 8.04
C SER A 256 7.75 -27.42 9.56
N HIS A 257 7.68 -26.23 10.15
CA HIS A 257 7.84 -25.99 11.59
C HIS A 257 6.50 -25.69 12.31
N GLY A 258 5.36 -25.78 11.61
CA GLY A 258 4.05 -25.44 12.17
C GLY A 258 3.94 -23.99 12.64
N ILE A 259 4.58 -23.08 11.94
CA ILE A 259 4.58 -21.61 12.18
C ILE A 259 3.45 -20.99 11.34
N ILE A 260 2.70 -20.06 11.92
CA ILE A 260 1.64 -19.35 11.19
C ILE A 260 2.28 -18.37 10.21
N PHE A 261 1.98 -18.51 8.92
CA PHE A 261 2.47 -17.60 7.87
C PHE A 261 1.46 -16.48 7.62
N ILE A 262 1.83 -15.25 7.98
CA ILE A 262 1.01 -14.04 7.81
C ILE A 262 1.57 -13.21 6.65
N LEU A 263 0.74 -12.97 5.63
CA LEU A 263 1.09 -12.13 4.50
C LEU A 263 0.38 -10.77 4.62
N ASP A 264 1.15 -9.71 4.78
CA ASP A 264 0.62 -8.34 4.82
C ASP A 264 0.42 -7.81 3.41
N GLU A 265 -0.80 -7.92 2.91
CA GLU A 265 -1.20 -7.39 1.62
C GLU A 265 -1.90 -6.02 1.70
N ILE A 266 -1.84 -5.31 2.83
CA ILE A 266 -2.51 -4.00 2.97
C ILE A 266 -2.17 -3.06 1.80
N GLN A 267 -0.96 -3.10 1.31
CA GLN A 267 -0.51 -2.28 0.17
C GLN A 267 -0.60 -3.00 -1.17
N ALA A 268 -0.55 -4.33 -1.19
CA ALA A 268 -0.33 -5.15 -2.37
C ALA A 268 -1.63 -5.73 -2.98
N ASN A 269 -2.73 -5.67 -2.24
CA ASN A 269 -4.01 -6.23 -2.65
C ASN A 269 -4.71 -5.44 -3.77
N PHE A 270 -5.79 -6.01 -4.27
CA PHE A 270 -6.70 -5.40 -5.24
C PHE A 270 -5.96 -4.82 -6.45
N GLY A 271 -5.15 -5.67 -7.11
CA GLY A 271 -4.57 -5.39 -8.42
C GLY A 271 -3.15 -4.82 -8.42
N ARG A 272 -2.57 -4.41 -7.30
CA ARG A 272 -1.27 -3.72 -7.26
C ARG A 272 -0.10 -4.55 -7.79
N THR A 273 -0.14 -5.87 -7.63
CA THR A 273 0.88 -6.79 -8.16
C THR A 273 0.47 -7.48 -9.46
N GLY A 274 -0.59 -6.98 -10.14
CA GLY A 274 -1.07 -7.53 -11.41
C GLY A 274 -2.14 -8.62 -11.27
N HIS A 275 -2.37 -9.16 -10.08
CA HIS A 275 -3.45 -10.07 -9.71
C HIS A 275 -4.35 -9.43 -8.65
N MET A 276 -5.50 -10.04 -8.35
CA MET A 276 -6.42 -9.53 -7.32
C MET A 276 -5.71 -9.45 -5.97
N TYR A 277 -4.96 -10.49 -5.62
CA TYR A 277 -4.16 -10.59 -4.42
C TYR A 277 -2.71 -10.93 -4.75
N ALA A 278 -1.78 -10.48 -3.90
CA ALA A 278 -0.37 -10.75 -4.12
C ALA A 278 0.01 -12.21 -3.87
N PHE A 279 -0.71 -12.94 -3.03
CA PHE A 279 -0.47 -14.37 -2.88
C PHE A 279 -0.64 -15.14 -4.21
N GLU A 280 -1.53 -14.69 -5.12
CA GLU A 280 -1.63 -15.24 -6.47
C GLU A 280 -0.36 -14.97 -7.30
N THR A 281 0.16 -13.74 -7.22
CA THR A 281 1.36 -13.32 -7.98
C THR A 281 2.57 -14.17 -7.62
N TYR A 282 2.74 -14.50 -6.34
CA TYR A 282 3.91 -15.22 -5.83
C TYR A 282 3.66 -16.72 -5.62
N GLY A 283 2.48 -17.26 -5.94
CA GLY A 283 2.13 -18.66 -5.77
C GLY A 283 2.15 -19.11 -4.31
N LEU A 284 1.53 -18.35 -3.42
CA LEU A 284 1.51 -18.59 -1.99
C LEU A 284 0.13 -19.07 -1.50
N GLU A 285 0.14 -19.76 -0.35
CA GLU A 285 -1.05 -20.19 0.39
C GLU A 285 -0.91 -19.76 1.86
N PRO A 286 -1.10 -18.48 2.19
CA PRO A 286 -0.91 -17.98 3.55
C PRO A 286 -1.93 -18.57 4.53
N ASP A 287 -1.56 -18.63 5.83
CA ASP A 287 -2.49 -18.97 6.91
C ASP A 287 -3.38 -17.78 7.26
N VAL A 288 -2.83 -16.57 7.12
CA VAL A 288 -3.54 -15.28 7.29
C VAL A 288 -3.05 -14.31 6.24
N VAL A 289 -3.97 -13.62 5.57
CA VAL A 289 -3.69 -12.43 4.74
C VAL A 289 -4.31 -11.21 5.38
N VAL A 290 -3.56 -10.10 5.42
CA VAL A 290 -4.09 -8.84 5.96
C VAL A 290 -4.37 -7.89 4.81
N LEU A 291 -5.60 -7.37 4.76
CA LEU A 291 -6.11 -6.52 3.69
C LEU A 291 -6.46 -5.12 4.21
N GLY A 292 -6.36 -4.13 3.34
CA GLY A 292 -6.72 -2.74 3.65
C GLY A 292 -6.60 -1.86 2.41
N LYS A 293 -6.50 -0.56 2.57
CA LYS A 293 -6.29 0.41 1.46
C LYS A 293 -7.23 0.19 0.28
N GLY A 294 -6.78 -0.50 -0.78
CA GLY A 294 -7.56 -0.81 -1.99
C GLY A 294 -8.86 -1.56 -1.72
N LEU A 295 -8.94 -2.28 -0.60
CA LEU A 295 -10.15 -2.97 -0.15
C LEU A 295 -11.37 -2.04 -0.05
N GLY A 296 -11.18 -0.81 0.44
CA GLY A 296 -12.25 0.19 0.63
C GLY A 296 -12.24 1.32 -0.38
N ASN A 297 -11.28 1.38 -1.30
CA ASN A 297 -11.09 2.43 -2.32
C ASN A 297 -11.25 3.87 -1.77
N GLY A 298 -10.78 4.12 -0.55
CA GLY A 298 -10.85 5.44 0.12
C GLY A 298 -11.61 5.42 1.45
N VAL A 299 -12.55 4.52 1.61
CA VAL A 299 -13.20 4.29 2.91
C VAL A 299 -12.26 3.46 3.81
N PRO A 300 -12.14 3.78 5.12
CA PRO A 300 -11.23 3.09 6.04
C PRO A 300 -11.66 1.65 6.34
N ALA A 301 -11.48 0.73 5.38
CA ALA A 301 -11.76 -0.69 5.53
C ALA A 301 -10.47 -1.49 5.63
N ALA A 302 -10.37 -2.36 6.63
CA ALA A 302 -9.26 -3.28 6.81
C ALA A 302 -9.74 -4.56 7.50
N CYS A 303 -9.03 -5.67 7.26
CA CYS A 303 -9.30 -6.93 7.94
C CYS A 303 -8.09 -7.87 7.90
N ALA A 304 -8.07 -8.85 8.80
CA ALA A 304 -7.32 -10.07 8.64
C ALA A 304 -8.27 -11.17 8.15
N ALA A 305 -7.93 -11.82 7.03
CA ALA A 305 -8.63 -12.99 6.52
C ALA A 305 -7.74 -14.23 6.77
N GLY A 306 -8.28 -15.29 7.37
CA GLY A 306 -7.43 -16.42 7.74
C GLY A 306 -8.18 -17.70 8.01
N ARG A 307 -7.41 -18.72 8.38
CA ARG A 307 -7.92 -20.03 8.76
C ARG A 307 -8.73 -19.94 10.06
N ALA A 308 -9.86 -20.59 10.11
CA ALA A 308 -10.68 -20.69 11.30
C ALA A 308 -9.89 -21.22 12.51
N ALA A 309 -8.98 -22.19 12.28
CA ALA A 309 -8.11 -22.74 13.33
C ALA A 309 -7.14 -21.72 13.93
N VAL A 310 -6.75 -20.66 13.20
CA VAL A 310 -5.89 -19.58 13.71
C VAL A 310 -6.71 -18.61 14.54
N PHE A 311 -7.89 -18.22 14.07
CA PHE A 311 -8.74 -17.25 14.78
C PHE A 311 -9.46 -17.83 15.99
N GLY A 312 -9.69 -19.15 16.00
CA GLY A 312 -10.32 -19.87 17.13
C GLY A 312 -9.50 -19.89 18.42
N GLY A 313 -8.25 -19.42 18.42
CA GLY A 313 -7.44 -19.24 19.63
C GLY A 313 -7.87 -18.05 20.50
N LEU A 314 -8.62 -17.10 19.96
CA LEU A 314 -9.13 -15.92 20.67
C LEU A 314 -10.54 -16.21 21.25
N GLY A 315 -10.78 -15.74 22.47
CA GLY A 315 -12.07 -15.81 23.13
C GLY A 315 -13.06 -14.74 22.66
N TYR A 316 -14.31 -14.87 23.11
CA TYR A 316 -15.38 -13.95 22.75
C TYR A 316 -15.05 -12.50 23.16
N GLY A 317 -15.07 -11.59 22.18
CA GLY A 317 -14.83 -10.15 22.38
C GLY A 317 -13.37 -9.72 22.44
N GLU A 318 -12.39 -10.63 22.48
CA GLU A 318 -10.96 -10.27 22.62
C GLU A 318 -10.40 -9.47 21.45
N ALA A 319 -10.97 -9.61 20.25
CA ALA A 319 -10.59 -8.83 19.08
C ALA A 319 -11.65 -7.80 18.65
N SER A 320 -12.64 -7.51 19.51
CA SER A 320 -13.69 -6.54 19.20
C SER A 320 -13.20 -5.10 19.37
N ASP A 321 -13.75 -4.20 18.56
CA ASP A 321 -13.67 -2.75 18.70
C ASP A 321 -14.92 -2.06 18.12
N THR A 322 -15.12 -0.80 18.45
CA THR A 322 -16.34 -0.06 18.12
C THR A 322 -16.59 0.10 16.63
N PHE A 323 -15.54 0.21 15.81
CA PHE A 323 -15.66 0.57 14.39
C PHE A 323 -15.33 -0.56 13.42
N SER A 324 -14.91 -1.72 13.90
CA SER A 324 -14.75 -2.91 13.05
C SER A 324 -16.08 -3.35 12.48
N ALA A 325 -16.06 -3.83 11.24
CA ALA A 325 -17.27 -4.19 10.48
C ALA A 325 -18.27 -3.05 10.30
N ASN A 326 -17.82 -1.79 10.40
CA ASN A 326 -18.72 -0.65 10.20
C ASN A 326 -19.47 -0.78 8.86
N PRO A 327 -20.79 -0.55 8.83
CA PRO A 327 -21.59 -0.67 7.60
C PRO A 327 -21.08 0.13 6.40
N LEU A 328 -20.48 1.33 6.64
CA LEU A 328 -19.80 2.09 5.58
C LEU A 328 -18.62 1.31 4.98
N CYS A 329 -17.83 0.64 5.81
CA CYS A 329 -16.72 -0.16 5.36
C CYS A 329 -17.21 -1.39 4.58
N CYS A 330 -18.27 -2.06 5.05
CA CYS A 330 -18.88 -3.19 4.36
C CYS A 330 -19.46 -2.80 2.99
N ALA A 331 -20.17 -1.66 2.90
CA ALA A 331 -20.66 -1.10 1.64
C ALA A 331 -19.53 -0.81 0.65
N ALA A 332 -18.42 -0.23 1.14
CA ALA A 332 -17.25 0.07 0.33
C ALA A 332 -16.58 -1.20 -0.21
N VAL A 333 -16.43 -2.22 0.62
CA VAL A 333 -15.88 -3.53 0.22
C VAL A 333 -16.75 -4.16 -0.86
N LEU A 334 -18.07 -4.19 -0.68
CA LEU A 334 -19.00 -4.72 -1.66
C LEU A 334 -18.93 -3.96 -2.99
N ALA A 335 -18.96 -2.63 -2.95
CA ALA A 335 -18.83 -1.79 -4.13
C ALA A 335 -17.47 -1.99 -4.85
N THR A 336 -16.40 -2.23 -4.10
CA THR A 336 -15.07 -2.52 -4.66
C THR A 336 -15.04 -3.88 -5.33
N LEU A 337 -15.59 -4.92 -4.70
CA LEU A 337 -15.70 -6.25 -5.29
C LEU A 337 -16.55 -6.21 -6.59
N ASP A 338 -17.66 -5.48 -6.60
CA ASP A 338 -18.49 -5.32 -7.81
C ASP A 338 -17.68 -4.80 -9.01
N GLN A 339 -16.77 -3.85 -8.80
CA GLN A 339 -15.96 -3.28 -9.88
C GLN A 339 -14.92 -4.28 -10.41
N PHE A 340 -14.27 -5.02 -9.52
CA PHE A 340 -13.25 -6.01 -9.93
C PHE A 340 -13.87 -7.27 -10.55
N GLU A 341 -15.06 -7.70 -10.10
CA GLU A 341 -15.75 -8.87 -10.60
C GLU A 341 -16.51 -8.58 -11.89
N GLY A 342 -17.06 -7.37 -12.04
CA GLY A 342 -17.89 -6.96 -13.17
C GLY A 342 -17.16 -6.31 -14.34
N GLY A 343 -15.86 -5.97 -14.21
CA GLY A 343 -15.10 -5.21 -15.20
C GLY A 343 -13.71 -5.79 -15.50
N ASP A 344 -13.08 -5.29 -16.58
CA ASP A 344 -11.70 -5.64 -16.97
C ASP A 344 -10.65 -4.75 -16.27
N VAL A 345 -10.82 -4.48 -14.97
CA VAL A 345 -9.88 -3.59 -14.24
C VAL A 345 -8.45 -4.11 -14.30
N LEU A 346 -8.24 -5.40 -14.03
CA LEU A 346 -6.90 -6.01 -14.01
C LEU A 346 -6.29 -6.10 -15.40
N GLY A 347 -7.06 -6.41 -16.44
CA GLY A 347 -6.58 -6.47 -17.81
C GLY A 347 -6.16 -5.08 -18.32
N ALA A 348 -7.00 -4.06 -18.08
CA ALA A 348 -6.69 -2.67 -18.42
C ALA A 348 -5.45 -2.16 -17.66
N ALA A 349 -5.34 -2.46 -16.36
CA ALA A 349 -4.18 -2.11 -15.54
C ALA A 349 -2.89 -2.72 -16.09
N ARG A 350 -2.88 -4.00 -16.49
CA ARG A 350 -1.68 -4.65 -17.07
C ARG A 350 -1.24 -4.01 -18.38
N ARG A 351 -2.16 -3.57 -19.25
CA ARG A 351 -1.82 -2.85 -20.49
C ARG A 351 -1.17 -1.49 -20.19
N ALA A 352 -1.75 -0.73 -19.25
CA ALA A 352 -1.18 0.54 -18.82
C ALA A 352 0.16 0.35 -18.07
N SER A 353 0.29 -0.72 -17.29
CA SER A 353 1.51 -1.09 -16.56
C SER A 353 2.73 -1.18 -17.47
N GLN A 354 2.61 -1.86 -18.63
CA GLN A 354 3.72 -1.99 -19.56
C GLN A 354 4.19 -0.62 -20.10
N ILE A 355 3.24 0.26 -20.41
CA ILE A 355 3.54 1.61 -20.90
C ILE A 355 4.30 2.43 -19.85
N ILE A 356 3.84 2.33 -18.59
CA ILE A 356 4.49 3.04 -17.49
C ILE A 356 5.89 2.46 -17.24
N GLU A 357 6.03 1.13 -17.17
CA GLU A 357 7.32 0.49 -16.97
C GLU A 357 8.34 0.86 -18.04
N ASP A 358 7.96 0.84 -19.32
CA ASP A 358 8.82 1.24 -20.45
C ASP A 358 9.31 2.69 -20.27
N GLY A 359 8.41 3.60 -19.88
CA GLY A 359 8.78 4.99 -19.63
C GLY A 359 9.66 5.17 -18.38
N LEU A 360 9.44 4.39 -17.32
CA LEU A 360 10.31 4.42 -16.14
C LEU A 360 11.70 3.84 -16.45
N VAL A 361 11.79 2.83 -17.32
CA VAL A 361 13.08 2.31 -17.82
C VAL A 361 13.82 3.39 -18.60
N ALA A 362 13.13 4.20 -19.40
CA ALA A 362 13.73 5.32 -20.13
C ALA A 362 14.37 6.36 -19.18
N LEU A 363 13.85 6.55 -17.96
CA LEU A 363 14.47 7.42 -16.95
C LEU A 363 15.91 7.00 -16.59
N LYS A 364 16.28 5.73 -16.80
CA LYS A 364 17.66 5.24 -16.53
C LYS A 364 18.71 5.86 -17.45
N SER A 365 18.32 6.59 -18.50
CA SER A 365 19.24 7.41 -19.28
C SER A 365 19.76 8.64 -18.51
N LEU A 366 19.05 9.07 -17.46
CA LEU A 366 19.44 10.19 -16.62
C LEU A 366 20.52 9.73 -15.63
N PRO A 367 21.62 10.49 -15.47
CA PRO A 367 22.80 10.04 -14.72
C PRO A 367 22.55 9.83 -13.21
N PHE A 368 21.51 10.39 -12.68
CA PHE A 368 21.11 10.25 -11.27
C PHE A 368 20.03 9.19 -11.02
N VAL A 369 19.50 8.51 -12.04
CA VAL A 369 18.57 7.39 -11.87
C VAL A 369 19.35 6.08 -11.80
N LYS A 370 19.45 5.53 -10.61
CA LYS A 370 20.28 4.35 -10.32
C LYS A 370 19.58 3.05 -10.66
N HIS A 371 18.38 2.87 -10.16
CA HIS A 371 17.59 1.64 -10.30
C HIS A 371 16.12 1.95 -10.53
N VAL A 372 15.49 1.11 -11.34
CA VAL A 372 14.03 1.00 -11.45
C VAL A 372 13.63 -0.41 -11.10
N ARG A 373 12.63 -0.58 -10.24
CA ARG A 373 12.12 -1.89 -9.80
C ARG A 373 10.61 -1.89 -9.68
N GLY A 374 9.99 -3.05 -9.85
CA GLY A 374 8.55 -3.25 -9.82
C GLY A 374 8.19 -4.68 -10.19
N GLU A 375 6.92 -5.03 -10.02
CA GLU A 375 6.39 -6.34 -10.42
C GLU A 375 5.89 -6.32 -11.86
N GLN A 376 6.07 -7.42 -12.58
CA GLN A 376 5.60 -7.54 -13.94
C GLN A 376 4.06 -7.51 -13.99
N GLY A 377 3.53 -6.56 -14.78
CA GLY A 377 2.09 -6.34 -14.84
C GLY A 377 1.48 -5.69 -13.60
N GLY A 378 2.31 -5.39 -12.58
CA GLY A 378 1.90 -4.64 -11.40
C GLY A 378 1.81 -3.13 -11.66
N MET A 379 1.21 -2.41 -10.72
CA MET A 379 0.98 -0.96 -10.79
C MET A 379 1.64 -0.23 -9.62
N VAL A 380 2.85 -0.67 -9.27
CA VAL A 380 3.70 0.00 -8.28
C VAL A 380 5.17 -0.24 -8.60
N TRP A 381 5.93 0.86 -8.62
CA TRP A 381 7.36 0.85 -8.91
C TRP A 381 8.13 1.73 -7.93
N GLY A 382 9.43 1.44 -7.80
CA GLY A 382 10.41 2.31 -7.15
C GLY A 382 11.43 2.81 -8.16
N VAL A 383 11.65 4.13 -8.20
CA VAL A 383 12.73 4.77 -8.97
C VAL A 383 13.74 5.31 -7.97
N GLU A 384 14.91 4.67 -7.90
CA GLU A 384 15.97 5.00 -6.94
C GLU A 384 16.97 5.98 -7.53
N MET A 385 17.21 7.06 -6.79
CA MET A 385 18.17 8.09 -7.16
C MET A 385 19.58 7.78 -6.69
N ALA A 386 20.59 8.35 -7.35
CA ALA A 386 22.00 8.37 -6.96
C ALA A 386 22.46 9.80 -6.80
N ASP A 387 23.61 9.96 -6.14
CA ASP A 387 24.33 11.25 -6.08
C ASP A 387 24.80 11.65 -7.48
N PHE A 388 24.67 12.93 -7.81
CA PHE A 388 25.08 13.47 -9.10
C PHE A 388 25.42 14.95 -8.99
N SER A 389 26.47 15.40 -9.69
CA SER A 389 26.88 16.81 -9.76
C SER A 389 27.01 17.49 -8.39
N GLY A 390 27.56 16.77 -7.40
CA GLY A 390 27.74 17.29 -6.03
C GLY A 390 26.48 17.37 -5.18
N GLN A 391 25.34 16.90 -5.70
CA GLN A 391 24.08 16.83 -4.97
C GLN A 391 23.82 15.39 -4.48
N SER A 392 23.27 15.26 -3.27
CA SER A 392 22.90 13.95 -2.73
C SER A 392 21.65 13.37 -3.41
N ALA A 393 21.57 12.04 -3.47
CA ALA A 393 20.40 11.32 -3.98
C ALA A 393 19.07 11.77 -3.34
N ASN A 394 19.10 12.10 -2.03
CA ASN A 394 17.92 12.64 -1.34
C ASN A 394 17.53 14.03 -1.86
N ALA A 395 18.47 14.94 -2.06
CA ALA A 395 18.21 16.27 -2.61
C ALA A 395 17.65 16.17 -4.04
N ILE A 396 18.24 15.30 -4.86
CA ILE A 396 17.78 15.04 -6.24
C ILE A 396 16.35 14.44 -6.25
N ALA A 397 16.08 13.47 -5.40
CA ALA A 397 14.74 12.87 -5.29
C ALA A 397 13.68 13.94 -4.94
N ASN A 398 13.96 14.83 -3.98
CA ASN A 398 13.06 15.94 -3.65
C ASN A 398 12.92 16.94 -4.80
N ALA A 399 14.01 17.25 -5.51
CA ALA A 399 13.96 18.13 -6.69
C ALA A 399 13.10 17.54 -7.81
N CYS A 400 13.20 16.23 -8.06
CA CYS A 400 12.34 15.53 -9.02
C CYS A 400 10.85 15.59 -8.64
N VAL A 401 10.52 15.40 -7.34
CA VAL A 401 9.15 15.54 -6.84
C VAL A 401 8.63 16.96 -7.06
N LEU A 402 9.43 17.98 -6.76
CA LEU A 402 9.06 19.39 -6.96
C LEU A 402 8.92 19.74 -8.44
N SER A 403 9.82 19.25 -9.31
CA SER A 403 9.74 19.49 -10.76
C SER A 403 8.47 18.85 -11.34
N ALA A 404 8.17 17.58 -10.98
CA ALA A 404 6.95 16.91 -11.40
C ALA A 404 5.68 17.65 -10.91
N TYR A 405 5.71 18.18 -9.69
CA TYR A 405 4.62 18.99 -9.15
C TYR A 405 4.43 20.32 -9.91
N ARG A 406 5.50 20.98 -10.26
CA ARG A 406 5.45 22.25 -11.04
C ARG A 406 4.97 22.01 -12.48
N GLY A 407 5.31 20.85 -13.04
CA GLY A 407 4.92 20.41 -14.36
C GLY A 407 5.95 20.77 -15.44
N ASP A 408 5.78 20.15 -16.60
CA ASP A 408 6.62 20.36 -17.78
C ASP A 408 6.25 21.67 -18.55
N ALA A 409 6.99 21.96 -19.60
CA ALA A 409 6.78 23.13 -20.46
C ALA A 409 5.38 23.17 -21.14
N ARG A 410 4.66 22.03 -21.17
CA ARG A 410 3.27 21.95 -21.65
C ARG A 410 2.24 22.11 -20.53
N GLY A 411 2.67 22.36 -19.30
CA GLY A 411 1.81 22.50 -18.14
C GLY A 411 1.25 21.19 -17.59
N ARG A 412 1.81 20.03 -18.01
CA ARG A 412 1.41 18.73 -17.47
C ARG A 412 2.17 18.48 -16.17
N ALA A 413 1.45 18.30 -15.09
CA ALA A 413 2.01 18.09 -13.76
C ALA A 413 1.65 16.71 -13.22
N VAL A 414 2.55 16.13 -12.40
CA VAL A 414 2.38 14.82 -11.77
C VAL A 414 2.59 14.95 -10.27
N HIS A 415 1.62 14.47 -9.51
CA HIS A 415 1.72 14.37 -8.06
C HIS A 415 2.45 13.09 -7.67
N LEU A 416 3.59 13.24 -7.00
CA LEU A 416 4.39 12.18 -6.41
C LEU A 416 4.41 12.33 -4.89
N MET A 417 4.56 11.22 -4.18
CA MET A 417 4.88 11.25 -2.75
C MET A 417 6.32 11.75 -2.53
N GLY A 418 6.60 12.18 -1.31
CA GLY A 418 7.98 12.38 -0.87
C GLY A 418 8.80 11.07 -0.95
N PRO A 419 10.14 11.16 -1.06
CA PRO A 419 10.98 9.99 -1.26
C PRO A 419 10.87 8.97 -0.12
N LEU A 420 10.69 7.68 -0.47
CA LEU A 420 10.80 6.55 0.46
C LEU A 420 12.27 6.21 0.72
N ALA A 421 12.58 5.70 1.90
CA ALA A 421 13.96 5.37 2.27
C ALA A 421 14.96 6.47 1.87
N LYS A 422 14.50 7.72 1.85
CA LYS A 422 15.21 8.98 1.48
C LYS A 422 15.51 9.16 -0.01
N THR A 423 15.60 8.12 -0.82
CA THR A 423 16.13 8.20 -2.19
C THR A 423 15.24 7.57 -3.25
N VAL A 424 14.12 6.95 -2.88
CA VAL A 424 13.27 6.21 -3.81
C VAL A 424 11.95 6.93 -4.03
N LEU A 425 11.65 7.25 -5.28
CA LEU A 425 10.33 7.73 -5.69
C LEU A 425 9.43 6.55 -5.99
N ARG A 426 8.31 6.47 -5.27
CA ARG A 426 7.29 5.46 -5.54
C ARG A 426 6.31 5.97 -6.60
N ILE A 427 6.10 5.16 -7.61
CA ILE A 427 5.19 5.40 -8.73
C ILE A 427 4.03 4.41 -8.57
N ALA A 428 2.84 4.90 -8.27
CA ALA A 428 1.68 4.05 -8.02
C ALA A 428 0.37 4.75 -8.45
N PRO A 429 0.14 4.94 -9.76
CA PRO A 429 -1.10 5.54 -10.24
C PRO A 429 -2.31 4.62 -9.96
N PRO A 430 -3.55 5.14 -10.02
CA PRO A 430 -4.73 4.31 -10.04
C PRO A 430 -4.69 3.24 -11.14
N LEU A 431 -5.24 2.04 -10.88
CA LEU A 431 -5.28 0.93 -11.84
C LEU A 431 -6.12 1.27 -13.08
N THR A 432 -7.01 2.23 -12.95
CA THR A 432 -7.93 2.69 -13.99
C THR A 432 -7.34 3.74 -14.92
N ILE A 433 -6.03 4.04 -14.80
CA ILE A 433 -5.34 4.91 -15.75
C ILE A 433 -5.43 4.30 -17.15
N THR A 434 -5.88 5.10 -18.11
CA THR A 434 -5.95 4.67 -19.52
C THR A 434 -4.55 4.64 -20.13
N GLU A 435 -4.40 3.88 -21.23
CA GLU A 435 -3.12 3.83 -21.96
C GLU A 435 -2.68 5.22 -22.47
N THR A 436 -3.64 6.07 -22.86
CA THR A 436 -3.34 7.45 -23.31
C THR A 436 -2.86 8.29 -22.13
N GLU A 437 -3.53 8.23 -20.99
CA GLU A 437 -3.11 8.94 -19.78
C GLU A 437 -1.76 8.44 -19.26
N ALA A 438 -1.50 7.12 -19.34
CA ALA A 438 -0.21 6.54 -19.00
C ALA A 438 0.92 7.09 -19.87
N ARG A 439 0.76 7.12 -21.21
CA ARG A 439 1.74 7.70 -22.13
C ARG A 439 1.98 9.18 -21.87
N ASP A 440 0.89 9.95 -21.67
CA ASP A 440 0.99 11.39 -21.47
C ASP A 440 1.65 11.75 -20.14
N SER A 441 1.27 11.07 -19.05
CA SER A 441 1.82 11.34 -17.71
C SER A 441 3.28 10.88 -17.56
N VAL A 442 3.66 9.74 -18.17
CA VAL A 442 5.06 9.28 -18.19
C VAL A 442 5.94 10.21 -18.99
N ALA A 443 5.46 10.70 -20.16
CA ALA A 443 6.19 11.70 -20.96
C ALA A 443 6.37 13.02 -20.18
N ALA A 444 5.36 13.43 -19.39
CA ALA A 444 5.48 14.58 -18.50
C ALA A 444 6.53 14.36 -17.42
N LEU A 445 6.53 13.17 -16.80
CA LEU A 445 7.49 12.81 -15.76
C LEU A 445 8.93 12.83 -16.29
N LEU A 446 9.17 12.24 -17.46
CA LEU A 446 10.47 12.24 -18.11
C LEU A 446 10.95 13.67 -18.37
N ALA A 447 10.12 14.52 -18.98
CA ALA A 447 10.47 15.91 -19.25
C ALA A 447 10.82 16.69 -17.96
N CYS A 448 10.06 16.49 -16.88
CA CYS A 448 10.34 17.11 -15.59
C CYS A 448 11.69 16.65 -14.98
N PHE A 449 12.06 15.38 -15.16
CA PHE A 449 13.33 14.86 -14.65
C PHE A 449 14.51 15.31 -15.51
N GLU A 450 14.33 15.44 -16.84
CA GLU A 450 15.31 16.06 -17.75
C GLU A 450 15.56 17.54 -17.39
N ASP A 451 14.52 18.28 -16.94
CA ASP A 451 14.69 19.64 -16.43
C ASP A 451 15.60 19.68 -15.21
N VAL A 452 15.44 18.73 -14.26
CA VAL A 452 16.32 18.59 -13.10
C VAL A 452 17.75 18.28 -13.54
N GLU A 453 17.93 17.36 -14.50
CA GLU A 453 19.25 17.01 -15.05
C GLU A 453 19.95 18.23 -15.63
N ARG A 454 19.26 19.03 -16.46
CA ARG A 454 19.80 20.26 -17.05
C ARG A 454 20.23 21.29 -15.99
N LEU A 455 19.43 21.49 -14.94
CA LEU A 455 19.75 22.39 -13.84
C LEU A 455 21.01 21.94 -13.09
N LEU A 456 21.10 20.65 -12.76
CA LEU A 456 22.26 20.08 -12.05
C LEU A 456 23.53 20.10 -12.88
N SER A 457 23.44 19.80 -14.18
CA SER A 457 24.59 19.85 -15.12
C SER A 457 25.10 21.26 -15.35
N ALA A 458 24.23 22.28 -15.22
CA ALA A 458 24.62 23.69 -15.23
C ALA A 458 25.22 24.20 -13.91
N GLY A 459 25.41 23.34 -12.92
CA GLY A 459 25.94 23.69 -11.61
C GLY A 459 24.96 24.43 -10.69
N ALA A 460 23.68 24.44 -11.02
CA ALA A 460 22.66 25.04 -10.15
C ALA A 460 22.37 24.13 -8.93
N ALA A 461 22.09 24.76 -7.79
CA ALA A 461 21.64 24.03 -6.61
C ALA A 461 20.25 23.40 -6.87
N THR A 462 19.98 22.25 -6.25
CA THR A 462 18.63 21.67 -6.27
C THR A 462 17.60 22.68 -5.77
N PRO A 463 16.43 22.80 -6.45
CA PRO A 463 15.36 23.63 -5.93
C PRO A 463 14.98 23.16 -4.53
N THR A 464 15.13 24.04 -3.55
CA THR A 464 14.62 23.83 -2.19
C THR A 464 13.23 24.43 -2.06
N VAL A 465 12.45 23.88 -1.11
CA VAL A 465 11.14 24.44 -0.70
C VAL A 465 11.37 25.59 0.25
#